data_55912387fac3ad94dfcdccbbf172c588
#
_entry.id   55912387fac3ad94dfcdccbbf172c588
#
_cell.length_a   1.000
_cell.length_b   1.000
_cell.length_c   1.000
_cell.angle_alpha   90.00
_cell.angle_beta   90.00
_cell.angle_gamma   90.00
#
_symmetry.space_group_name_H-M   'P 1'
#
loop_
_entity.id
_entity.type
_entity.pdbx_description
1 polymer ?
#
loop_
_entity_poly.entity_id
_entity_poly.type
_entity_poly.pdbx_seq_one_letter_code
_entity_poly.pdbx_strand_id
1 'polypeptide(L)'
;MNNVFHAQTVGSPEAAQRAGIGLHLRAAIVLAVLALLALVAGASSSCPPATQRLYRQVVILGDPHLPGRHLAAKEQVRRTINGWRDVDLVVAVGDICDTYGTPAEYTAARSFFERLNHPLALVTGNHDYIYATPSRPDSGDFYPASPEEQADKLARFHQTFRLPALSHSRMVGGYLFLFVSADHDRYAVGIADRQLDWLRTELARAARTPTIIVFHGPLKGTQHPFKRYINKPHSVAQPVEAVQALLAANPQVFLWISGHTHTPATEASYASPINLYDGRVANIHNTDMKRETIWTNSLLLYPDKVVVKTYNHRQGAWQPELERVIRPPRF
;
A
#
# COMPACT_ATOMS: atom_id res chain seq x y z
N MET A 1 22.92 -70.10 80.92
CA MET A 1 23.41 -69.04 81.84
C MET A 1 23.36 -67.73 81.15
N ASN A 2 22.63 -66.80 81.74
CA ASN A 2 22.70 -65.31 81.60
C ASN A 2 22.09 -64.65 80.43
N ASN A 3 21.05 -64.13 80.68
CA ASN A 3 20.49 -62.87 81.17
C ASN A 3 20.31 -61.79 80.07
N VAL A 4 19.00 -61.60 79.83
CA VAL A 4 18.37 -60.58 79.07
C VAL A 4 18.37 -59.26 79.86
N PHE A 5 18.66 -58.12 79.23
CA PHE A 5 18.27 -56.79 79.72
C PHE A 5 17.42 -56.08 78.64
N HIS A 6 16.18 -55.85 79.00
CA HIS A 6 15.28 -54.90 78.28
C HIS A 6 15.66 -53.50 78.70
N ALA A 7 15.82 -52.62 77.72
CA ALA A 7 15.83 -51.16 77.90
C ALA A 7 14.59 -50.56 77.20
N GLN A 8 13.65 -50.12 78.02
CA GLN A 8 12.55 -49.27 77.54
C GLN A 8 13.09 -47.84 77.41
N THR A 9 12.95 -47.27 76.16
CA THR A 9 13.19 -45.86 75.95
C THR A 9 11.84 -45.14 75.99
N VAL A 10 11.66 -44.33 77.02
CA VAL A 10 10.56 -43.41 77.22
C VAL A 10 10.78 -42.21 76.28
N GLY A 11 9.95 -42.10 75.27
CA GLY A 11 9.99 -40.94 74.35
C GLY A 11 9.48 -39.68 75.09
N SER A 12 10.22 -38.61 75.02
CA SER A 12 9.88 -37.35 75.69
C SER A 12 8.70 -36.63 74.90
N PRO A 13 7.82 -35.95 75.62
CA PRO A 13 6.66 -35.26 75.03
C PRO A 13 7.02 -34.07 74.17
N GLU A 14 8.24 -33.53 74.16
CA GLU A 14 8.68 -32.42 73.31
C GLU A 14 8.82 -32.75 71.82
N ALA A 15 9.08 -33.99 71.46
CA ALA A 15 9.22 -34.38 70.03
C ALA A 15 7.89 -34.40 69.32
N ALA A 16 6.79 -34.69 69.97
CA ALA A 16 5.42 -34.71 69.34
C ALA A 16 4.93 -33.25 69.13
N GLN A 17 5.28 -32.30 69.98
CA GLN A 17 4.82 -30.91 69.82
C GLN A 17 5.57 -30.18 68.71
N ARG A 18 6.86 -30.50 68.48
CA ARG A 18 7.62 -29.91 67.31
C ARG A 18 7.17 -30.46 65.94
N ALA A 19 6.73 -31.72 65.89
CA ALA A 19 6.23 -32.30 64.62
C ALA A 19 4.90 -31.66 64.21
N GLY A 20 3.98 -31.35 65.13
CA GLY A 20 2.70 -30.71 64.87
C GLY A 20 2.83 -29.28 64.30
N ILE A 21 3.74 -28.47 64.91
CA ILE A 21 3.96 -27.08 64.47
C ILE A 21 4.55 -27.02 63.05
N GLY A 22 5.45 -27.95 62.69
CA GLY A 22 6.02 -28.05 61.35
C GLY A 22 5.02 -28.40 60.26
N LEU A 23 4.01 -29.22 60.59
CA LEU A 23 2.95 -29.63 59.63
C LEU A 23 1.98 -28.49 59.36
N HIS A 24 1.54 -27.74 60.36
CA HIS A 24 0.66 -26.59 60.19
C HIS A 24 1.34 -25.43 59.48
N LEU A 25 2.63 -25.19 59.68
CA LEU A 25 3.39 -24.16 58.98
C LEU A 25 3.57 -24.50 57.51
N ARG A 26 3.83 -25.76 57.18
CA ARG A 26 3.90 -26.23 55.75
C ARG A 26 2.55 -26.14 55.05
N ALA A 27 1.47 -26.50 55.72
CA ALA A 27 0.11 -26.38 55.16
C ALA A 27 -0.26 -24.90 54.91
N ALA A 28 0.08 -24.00 55.80
CA ALA A 28 -0.16 -22.55 55.64
C ALA A 28 0.65 -21.95 54.48
N ILE A 29 1.89 -22.36 54.28
CA ILE A 29 2.75 -21.91 53.17
C ILE A 29 2.18 -22.44 51.82
N VAL A 30 1.74 -23.69 51.73
CA VAL A 30 1.15 -24.27 50.51
C VAL A 30 -0.16 -23.55 50.15
N LEU A 31 -1.02 -23.26 51.11
CA LEU A 31 -2.24 -22.49 50.89
C LEU A 31 -1.96 -21.05 50.46
N ALA A 32 -0.96 -20.39 51.02
CA ALA A 32 -0.55 -19.05 50.62
C ALA A 32 0.01 -19.01 49.19
N VAL A 33 0.81 -20.01 48.79
CA VAL A 33 1.33 -20.15 47.43
C VAL A 33 0.22 -20.43 46.42
N LEU A 34 -0.74 -21.30 46.77
CA LEU A 34 -1.90 -21.59 45.92
C LEU A 34 -2.83 -20.37 45.77
N ALA A 35 -3.01 -19.59 46.83
CA ALA A 35 -3.77 -18.33 46.76
C ALA A 35 -3.06 -17.27 45.91
N LEU A 36 -1.72 -17.19 45.96
CA LEU A 36 -0.93 -16.29 45.14
C LEU A 36 -0.96 -16.69 43.66
N LEU A 37 -0.89 -18.01 43.39
CA LEU A 37 -1.04 -18.53 42.02
C LEU A 37 -2.45 -18.32 41.45
N ALA A 38 -3.48 -18.42 42.29
CA ALA A 38 -4.85 -18.11 41.87
C ALA A 38 -5.06 -16.60 41.59
N LEU A 39 -4.42 -15.71 42.34
CA LEU A 39 -4.41 -14.27 42.10
C LEU A 39 -3.67 -13.90 40.81
N VAL A 40 -2.57 -14.59 40.51
CA VAL A 40 -1.83 -14.38 39.24
C VAL A 40 -2.60 -14.95 38.02
N ALA A 41 -3.30 -16.09 38.19
CA ALA A 41 -4.12 -16.67 37.14
C ALA A 41 -5.42 -15.88 36.88
N GLY A 42 -5.93 -15.13 37.87
CA GLY A 42 -7.12 -14.28 37.73
C GLY A 42 -6.87 -12.92 37.05
N ALA A 43 -5.61 -12.50 36.90
CA ALA A 43 -5.25 -11.31 36.14
C ALA A 43 -5.07 -11.65 34.64
N SER A 44 -6.06 -12.32 34.04
CA SER A 44 -6.22 -12.28 32.61
C SER A 44 -6.51 -10.83 32.26
N SER A 45 -5.46 -10.09 31.88
CA SER A 45 -5.59 -8.80 31.21
C SER A 45 -6.44 -9.10 29.97
N SER A 46 -7.75 -8.93 30.06
CA SER A 46 -8.60 -8.79 28.89
C SER A 46 -8.08 -7.57 28.16
N CYS A 47 -7.15 -7.78 27.21
CA CYS A 47 -6.87 -6.77 26.21
C CYS A 47 -8.23 -6.32 25.68
N PRO A 48 -8.58 -5.04 25.75
CA PRO A 48 -9.84 -4.58 25.17
C PRO A 48 -9.87 -5.11 23.74
N PRO A 49 -10.99 -5.66 23.26
CA PRO A 49 -11.08 -6.17 21.90
C PRO A 49 -10.60 -5.05 20.99
N ALA A 50 -9.56 -5.32 20.20
CA ALA A 50 -9.04 -4.37 19.23
C ALA A 50 -10.24 -3.88 18.45
N THR A 51 -10.55 -2.59 18.55
CA THR A 51 -11.74 -1.99 17.90
C THR A 51 -11.59 -2.33 16.43
N GLN A 52 -12.44 -3.24 15.92
CA GLN A 52 -12.35 -3.72 14.55
C GLN A 52 -12.54 -2.52 13.64
N ARG A 53 -11.47 -2.11 12.94
CA ARG A 53 -11.54 -0.96 12.04
C ARG A 53 -12.59 -1.22 10.97
N LEU A 54 -13.48 -0.24 10.78
CA LEU A 54 -14.57 -0.33 9.81
C LEU A 54 -14.08 -0.35 8.36
N TYR A 55 -12.85 0.09 8.11
CA TYR A 55 -12.24 0.17 6.77
C TYR A 55 -10.72 -0.07 6.83
N ARG A 56 -10.13 -0.36 5.67
CA ARG A 56 -8.68 -0.27 5.44
C ARG A 56 -8.36 0.98 4.65
N GLN A 57 -7.23 1.64 4.94
CA GLN A 57 -6.83 2.88 4.25
C GLN A 57 -5.64 2.63 3.32
N VAL A 58 -5.82 3.01 2.05
CA VAL A 58 -4.76 3.01 1.04
C VAL A 58 -4.53 4.45 0.58
N VAL A 59 -3.30 4.95 0.73
CA VAL A 59 -2.92 6.32 0.32
C VAL A 59 -2.27 6.26 -1.06
N ILE A 60 -2.67 7.14 -1.96
CA ILE A 60 -2.17 7.19 -3.33
C ILE A 60 -1.29 8.42 -3.52
N LEU A 61 -0.06 8.20 -3.95
CA LEU A 61 0.89 9.20 -4.40
C LEU A 61 0.92 9.18 -5.93
N GLY A 62 0.46 10.24 -6.58
CA GLY A 62 0.61 10.40 -8.02
C GLY A 62 1.99 10.96 -8.34
N ASP A 63 2.64 10.41 -9.34
CA ASP A 63 3.81 10.97 -10.03
C ASP A 63 4.82 11.65 -9.07
N PRO A 64 5.54 10.88 -8.21
CA PRO A 64 6.44 11.44 -7.21
C PRO A 64 7.59 12.26 -7.78
N HIS A 65 8.13 11.90 -8.93
CA HIS A 65 9.21 12.60 -9.64
C HIS A 65 10.38 12.95 -8.72
N LEU A 66 11.05 11.93 -8.20
CA LEU A 66 12.12 12.08 -7.23
C LEU A 66 13.52 12.09 -7.88
N PRO A 67 14.41 13.00 -7.40
CA PRO A 67 14.20 13.99 -6.35
C PRO A 67 13.40 15.21 -6.81
N GLY A 68 13.57 15.64 -8.07
CA GLY A 68 12.85 16.71 -8.78
C GLY A 68 12.64 18.01 -8.00
N ARG A 69 11.73 18.84 -8.51
CA ARG A 69 11.38 20.12 -7.89
C ARG A 69 10.55 19.94 -6.62
N HIS A 70 10.51 20.98 -5.79
CA HIS A 70 9.67 21.07 -4.56
C HIS A 70 9.91 19.93 -3.56
N LEU A 71 11.17 19.51 -3.38
CA LEU A 71 11.53 18.41 -2.48
C LEU A 71 11.03 18.65 -1.05
N ALA A 72 11.05 19.89 -0.56
CA ALA A 72 10.52 20.22 0.77
C ALA A 72 9.02 19.92 0.91
N ALA A 73 8.22 20.19 -0.13
CA ALA A 73 6.79 19.85 -0.16
C ALA A 73 6.58 18.35 -0.22
N LYS A 74 7.38 17.61 -1.00
CA LYS A 74 7.35 16.13 -1.04
C LYS A 74 7.68 15.52 0.33
N GLU A 75 8.69 16.04 1.01
CA GLU A 75 9.06 15.64 2.36
C GLU A 75 7.94 15.95 3.38
N GLN A 76 7.22 17.03 3.20
CA GLN A 76 6.03 17.34 4.02
C GLN A 76 4.94 16.30 3.80
N VAL A 77 4.66 15.90 2.54
CA VAL A 77 3.71 14.80 2.22
C VAL A 77 4.09 13.54 2.99
N ARG A 78 5.35 13.11 2.88
CA ARG A 78 5.85 11.92 3.57
C ARG A 78 5.69 12.01 5.08
N ARG A 79 6.06 13.15 5.71
CA ARG A 79 5.90 13.36 7.16
C ARG A 79 4.43 13.33 7.57
N THR A 80 3.54 13.95 6.80
CA THR A 80 2.10 13.95 7.07
C THR A 80 1.55 12.52 7.05
N ILE A 81 1.89 11.73 6.01
CA ILE A 81 1.44 10.33 5.90
C ILE A 81 2.02 9.48 7.04
N ASN A 82 3.28 9.67 7.41
CA ASN A 82 3.90 8.98 8.54
C ASN A 82 3.22 9.29 9.89
N GLY A 83 2.56 10.45 10.00
CA GLY A 83 1.76 10.82 11.17
C GLY A 83 0.37 10.17 11.22
N TRP A 84 -0.11 9.58 10.13
CA TRP A 84 -1.40 8.87 10.08
C TRP A 84 -1.25 7.46 10.63
N ARG A 85 -2.08 7.07 11.60
CA ARG A 85 -1.93 5.79 12.32
C ARG A 85 -2.47 4.57 11.56
N ASP A 86 -3.48 4.78 10.71
CA ASP A 86 -4.33 3.70 10.18
C ASP A 86 -4.09 3.43 8.68
N VAL A 87 -2.91 3.75 8.16
CA VAL A 87 -2.55 3.50 6.76
C VAL A 87 -2.09 2.05 6.60
N ASP A 88 -2.83 1.28 5.81
CA ASP A 88 -2.51 -0.13 5.52
C ASP A 88 -1.55 -0.28 4.34
N LEU A 89 -1.55 0.68 3.41
CA LEU A 89 -0.70 0.68 2.22
C LEU A 89 -0.55 2.09 1.66
N VAL A 90 0.65 2.43 1.21
CA VAL A 90 0.92 3.58 0.34
C VAL A 90 1.20 3.07 -1.06
N VAL A 91 0.61 3.68 -2.05
CA VAL A 91 0.76 3.31 -3.47
C VAL A 91 1.34 4.50 -4.24
N ALA A 92 2.44 4.30 -4.95
CA ALA A 92 2.98 5.29 -5.88
C ALA A 92 2.70 4.87 -7.33
N VAL A 93 2.03 5.75 -8.10
CA VAL A 93 1.39 5.40 -9.37
C VAL A 93 2.28 5.80 -10.56
N GLY A 94 3.54 5.32 -10.56
CA GLY A 94 4.49 5.57 -11.64
C GLY A 94 5.15 6.94 -11.59
N ASP A 95 6.05 7.20 -12.53
CA ASP A 95 6.90 8.39 -12.58
C ASP A 95 7.59 8.64 -11.23
N ILE A 96 8.20 7.57 -10.72
CA ILE A 96 8.93 7.56 -9.46
C ILE A 96 10.18 8.42 -9.59
N CYS A 97 10.91 8.25 -10.70
CA CYS A 97 12.05 9.07 -11.08
C CYS A 97 11.62 10.40 -11.67
N ASP A 98 12.43 11.44 -11.49
CA ASP A 98 12.09 12.79 -11.96
C ASP A 98 12.03 12.86 -13.48
N THR A 99 13.02 12.26 -14.19
CA THR A 99 13.18 12.54 -15.61
C THR A 99 13.52 11.32 -16.47
N TYR A 100 14.60 10.58 -16.17
CA TYR A 100 15.18 9.59 -17.08
C TYR A 100 15.38 8.19 -16.49
N GLY A 101 15.02 7.93 -15.25
CA GLY A 101 15.30 6.66 -14.58
C GLY A 101 16.79 6.40 -14.43
N THR A 102 17.57 7.40 -14.11
CA THR A 102 19.01 7.27 -13.89
C THR A 102 19.31 6.57 -12.55
N PRO A 103 20.50 5.96 -12.37
CA PRO A 103 20.90 5.39 -11.08
C PRO A 103 20.81 6.38 -9.91
N ALA A 104 21.09 7.66 -10.15
CA ALA A 104 21.02 8.73 -9.15
C ALA A 104 19.57 9.00 -8.74
N GLU A 105 18.63 9.07 -9.70
CA GLU A 105 17.21 9.26 -9.44
C GLU A 105 16.64 8.07 -8.67
N TYR A 106 16.98 6.84 -9.05
CA TYR A 106 16.57 5.64 -8.30
C TYR A 106 17.09 5.65 -6.86
N THR A 107 18.34 6.06 -6.65
CA THR A 107 18.92 6.18 -5.30
C THR A 107 18.18 7.21 -4.46
N ALA A 108 17.88 8.37 -5.03
CA ALA A 108 17.12 9.42 -4.36
C ALA A 108 15.68 8.97 -4.03
N ALA A 109 15.01 8.32 -4.99
CA ALA A 109 13.67 7.78 -4.80
C ALA A 109 13.63 6.71 -3.70
N ARG A 110 14.58 5.78 -3.71
CA ARG A 110 14.74 4.77 -2.67
C ARG A 110 14.92 5.42 -1.29
N SER A 111 15.84 6.38 -1.18
CA SER A 111 16.10 7.09 0.09
C SER A 111 14.88 7.84 0.61
N PHE A 112 14.03 8.35 -0.29
CA PHE A 112 12.76 8.98 0.09
C PHE A 112 11.78 7.97 0.65
N PHE A 113 11.57 6.85 -0.03
CA PHE A 113 10.58 5.83 0.37
C PHE A 113 11.02 4.98 1.56
N GLU A 114 12.32 4.75 1.77
CA GLU A 114 12.83 4.04 2.96
C GLU A 114 12.51 4.75 4.28
N ARG A 115 12.19 6.05 4.22
CA ARG A 115 11.74 6.84 5.38
C ARG A 115 10.23 6.87 5.55
N LEU A 116 9.49 6.09 4.76
CA LEU A 116 8.05 5.90 4.92
C LEU A 116 7.78 4.80 5.96
N ASN A 117 6.92 5.08 6.95
CA ASN A 117 6.64 4.15 8.05
C ASN A 117 5.54 3.12 7.72
N HIS A 118 5.07 3.10 6.47
CA HIS A 118 3.95 2.26 6.02
C HIS A 118 4.39 1.34 4.88
N PRO A 119 3.72 0.19 4.70
CA PRO A 119 3.94 -0.66 3.54
C PRO A 119 3.77 0.12 2.24
N LEU A 120 4.62 -0.15 1.26
CA LEU A 120 4.66 0.54 -0.03
C LEU A 120 4.41 -0.44 -1.17
N ALA A 121 3.67 -0.01 -2.19
CA ALA A 121 3.59 -0.63 -3.51
C ALA A 121 3.84 0.44 -4.57
N LEU A 122 4.53 0.06 -5.65
CA LEU A 122 4.88 0.97 -6.74
C LEU A 122 4.62 0.29 -8.09
N VAL A 123 4.31 1.11 -9.08
CA VAL A 123 4.34 0.75 -10.49
C VAL A 123 5.26 1.71 -11.24
N THR A 124 5.79 1.33 -12.39
CA THR A 124 6.55 2.25 -13.25
C THR A 124 5.63 3.20 -14.00
N GLY A 125 6.12 4.42 -14.26
CA GLY A 125 5.62 5.32 -15.28
C GLY A 125 6.64 5.50 -16.41
N ASN A 126 6.39 6.43 -17.32
CA ASN A 126 7.27 6.66 -18.47
C ASN A 126 8.63 7.25 -18.08
N HIS A 127 8.71 8.09 -17.04
CA HIS A 127 9.96 8.67 -16.56
C HIS A 127 10.88 7.65 -15.89
N ASP A 128 10.37 6.47 -15.56
CA ASP A 128 11.16 5.44 -14.93
C ASP A 128 11.99 4.63 -15.93
N TYR A 129 11.55 4.52 -17.22
CA TYR A 129 12.27 3.61 -18.12
C TYR A 129 12.33 4.00 -19.60
N ILE A 130 11.29 4.72 -20.16
CA ILE A 130 11.15 4.81 -21.61
C ILE A 130 12.10 5.82 -22.26
N TYR A 131 12.57 6.81 -21.51
CA TYR A 131 13.42 7.87 -22.07
C TYR A 131 14.90 7.52 -21.96
N ALA A 132 15.65 7.77 -23.03
CA ALA A 132 17.11 7.61 -23.07
C ALA A 132 17.76 8.55 -22.07
N THR A 133 18.78 8.07 -21.38
CA THR A 133 19.61 8.90 -20.52
C THR A 133 20.47 9.82 -21.41
N PRO A 134 20.27 11.16 -21.40
CA PRO A 134 20.99 12.05 -22.30
C PRO A 134 22.47 12.13 -21.91
N SER A 135 23.34 12.30 -22.93
CA SER A 135 24.75 12.56 -22.71
C SER A 135 25.01 13.91 -22.04
N ARG A 136 24.06 14.85 -22.14
CA ARG A 136 24.04 16.16 -21.44
C ARG A 136 22.77 16.25 -20.60
N PRO A 137 22.84 16.27 -19.26
CA PRO A 137 21.68 16.26 -18.37
C PRO A 137 20.68 17.40 -18.59
N ASP A 138 21.13 18.55 -19.08
CA ASP A 138 20.35 19.76 -19.23
C ASP A 138 19.71 19.94 -20.63
N SER A 139 19.79 18.94 -21.51
CA SER A 139 19.24 19.05 -22.88
C SER A 139 17.70 19.22 -22.88
N GLY A 140 17.01 18.70 -21.88
CA GLY A 140 15.54 18.73 -21.80
C GLY A 140 14.85 17.85 -22.87
N ASP A 141 15.60 17.07 -23.62
CA ASP A 141 15.12 16.24 -24.71
C ASP A 141 14.61 14.89 -24.19
N PHE A 142 13.47 14.47 -24.66
CA PHE A 142 12.86 13.17 -24.36
C PHE A 142 12.85 12.28 -25.61
N TYR A 143 13.93 11.53 -25.80
CA TYR A 143 14.01 10.51 -26.84
C TYR A 143 13.74 9.14 -26.24
N PRO A 144 13.08 8.21 -26.97
CA PRO A 144 12.97 6.84 -26.51
C PRO A 144 14.34 6.19 -26.31
N ALA A 145 14.54 5.48 -25.19
CA ALA A 145 15.70 4.64 -24.96
C ALA A 145 15.67 3.42 -25.89
N SER A 146 16.86 2.82 -26.11
CA SER A 146 16.91 1.53 -26.81
C SER A 146 16.17 0.45 -26.00
N PRO A 147 15.71 -0.64 -26.65
CA PRO A 147 15.09 -1.74 -25.92
C PRO A 147 15.94 -2.30 -24.78
N GLU A 148 17.28 -2.36 -24.98
CA GLU A 148 18.23 -2.81 -23.97
C GLU A 148 18.28 -1.86 -22.78
N GLU A 149 18.38 -0.54 -23.03
CA GLU A 149 18.36 0.48 -21.95
C GLU A 149 17.04 0.47 -21.20
N GLN A 150 15.90 0.31 -21.89
CA GLN A 150 14.59 0.17 -21.25
C GLN A 150 14.55 -1.06 -20.34
N ALA A 151 15.03 -2.21 -20.81
CA ALA A 151 15.08 -3.44 -20.03
C ALA A 151 15.97 -3.29 -18.78
N ASP A 152 17.14 -2.64 -18.91
CA ASP A 152 18.05 -2.36 -17.80
C ASP A 152 17.39 -1.44 -16.74
N LYS A 153 16.66 -0.43 -17.19
CA LYS A 153 15.93 0.48 -16.28
C LYS A 153 14.80 -0.24 -15.56
N LEU A 154 14.02 -1.06 -16.24
CA LEU A 154 12.98 -1.89 -15.63
C LEU A 154 13.56 -2.89 -14.62
N ALA A 155 14.67 -3.51 -14.94
CA ALA A 155 15.39 -4.40 -14.02
C ALA A 155 15.91 -3.63 -12.79
N ARG A 156 16.46 -2.44 -13.00
CA ARG A 156 16.89 -1.55 -11.91
C ARG A 156 15.74 -1.13 -11.02
N PHE A 157 14.59 -0.75 -11.58
CA PHE A 157 13.39 -0.44 -10.82
C PHE A 157 12.99 -1.61 -9.92
N HIS A 158 12.86 -2.80 -10.50
CA HIS A 158 12.52 -4.03 -9.78
C HIS A 158 13.48 -4.31 -8.62
N GLN A 159 14.79 -4.21 -8.87
CA GLN A 159 15.84 -4.45 -7.86
C GLN A 159 15.86 -3.37 -6.76
N THR A 160 15.76 -2.09 -7.15
CA THR A 160 15.83 -0.95 -6.23
C THR A 160 14.73 -1.02 -5.19
N PHE A 161 13.51 -1.33 -5.61
CA PHE A 161 12.34 -1.36 -4.72
C PHE A 161 11.99 -2.76 -4.22
N ARG A 162 12.80 -3.79 -4.57
CA ARG A 162 12.63 -5.18 -4.13
C ARG A 162 11.21 -5.70 -4.37
N LEU A 163 10.67 -5.40 -5.55
CA LEU A 163 9.33 -5.84 -5.92
C LEU A 163 9.29 -7.36 -6.12
N PRO A 164 8.16 -8.03 -5.87
CA PRO A 164 8.02 -9.46 -6.20
C PRO A 164 8.09 -9.69 -7.72
N ALA A 165 7.52 -8.77 -8.50
CA ALA A 165 7.59 -8.67 -9.95
C ALA A 165 7.21 -7.25 -10.37
N LEU A 166 7.43 -6.85 -11.63
CA LEU A 166 6.97 -5.56 -12.19
C LEU A 166 5.45 -5.43 -12.14
N SER A 167 4.74 -6.55 -12.35
CA SER A 167 3.30 -6.64 -12.08
C SER A 167 3.06 -7.66 -10.99
N HIS A 168 2.25 -7.30 -10.01
CA HIS A 168 1.93 -8.15 -8.87
C HIS A 168 0.53 -7.86 -8.33
N SER A 169 0.02 -8.74 -7.50
CA SER A 169 -1.29 -8.61 -6.88
C SER A 169 -1.21 -8.60 -5.35
N ARG A 170 -2.19 -7.96 -4.71
CA ARG A 170 -2.32 -7.92 -3.25
C ARG A 170 -3.77 -7.76 -2.82
N MET A 171 -4.18 -8.53 -1.82
CA MET A 171 -5.47 -8.33 -1.15
C MET A 171 -5.36 -7.28 -0.05
N VAL A 172 -6.26 -6.29 -0.06
CA VAL A 172 -6.39 -5.29 0.99
C VAL A 172 -7.88 -5.07 1.29
N GLY A 173 -8.32 -5.31 2.50
CA GLY A 173 -9.70 -5.03 2.92
C GLY A 173 -10.80 -5.75 2.12
N GLY A 174 -10.51 -6.93 1.57
CA GLY A 174 -11.46 -7.68 0.74
C GLY A 174 -11.42 -7.30 -0.76
N TYR A 175 -10.59 -6.34 -1.16
CA TYR A 175 -10.39 -5.90 -2.54
C TYR A 175 -9.08 -6.46 -3.10
N LEU A 176 -9.11 -6.91 -4.35
CA LEU A 176 -7.91 -7.29 -5.09
C LEU A 176 -7.31 -6.06 -5.75
N PHE A 177 -6.06 -5.75 -5.42
CA PHE A 177 -5.25 -4.75 -6.13
C PHE A 177 -4.35 -5.45 -7.12
N LEU A 178 -4.42 -5.02 -8.38
CA LEU A 178 -3.51 -5.43 -9.45
C LEU A 178 -2.59 -4.24 -9.76
N PHE A 179 -1.33 -4.36 -9.40
CA PHE A 179 -0.30 -3.38 -9.69
C PHE A 179 0.34 -3.73 -11.02
N VAL A 180 0.16 -2.85 -12.01
CA VAL A 180 0.60 -3.03 -13.40
C VAL A 180 1.61 -1.95 -13.73
N SER A 181 2.84 -2.34 -14.00
CA SER A 181 3.88 -1.39 -14.42
C SER A 181 3.75 -1.07 -15.91
N ALA A 182 4.05 0.17 -16.30
CA ALA A 182 4.28 0.49 -17.69
C ALA A 182 5.58 -0.20 -18.14
N ASP A 183 5.55 -0.98 -19.21
CA ASP A 183 6.69 -1.78 -19.69
C ASP A 183 6.71 -2.00 -21.20
N HIS A 184 5.87 -1.26 -21.94
CA HIS A 184 5.80 -1.37 -23.40
C HIS A 184 6.92 -0.54 -24.05
N ASP A 185 7.55 -1.09 -25.09
CA ASP A 185 8.72 -0.50 -25.76
C ASP A 185 8.41 0.75 -26.61
N ARG A 186 7.14 0.95 -27.02
CA ARG A 186 6.72 2.03 -27.93
C ARG A 186 5.76 3.05 -27.33
N TYR A 187 5.06 2.68 -26.26
CA TYR A 187 4.07 3.56 -25.65
C TYR A 187 4.56 4.08 -24.30
N ALA A 188 4.50 5.38 -24.11
CA ALA A 188 4.87 6.00 -22.83
C ALA A 188 4.09 5.41 -21.65
N VAL A 189 2.82 5.07 -21.86
CA VAL A 189 1.96 4.45 -20.87
C VAL A 189 1.34 3.17 -21.47
N GLY A 190 2.19 2.21 -21.77
CA GLY A 190 1.80 0.94 -22.41
C GLY A 190 1.96 -0.26 -21.49
N ILE A 191 1.10 -1.24 -21.72
CA ILE A 191 1.10 -2.56 -21.08
C ILE A 191 1.56 -3.56 -22.14
N ALA A 192 2.68 -4.23 -21.92
CA ALA A 192 3.16 -5.25 -22.86
C ALA A 192 2.27 -6.51 -22.83
N ASP A 193 2.27 -7.27 -23.92
CA ASP A 193 1.41 -8.45 -24.08
C ASP A 193 1.53 -9.44 -22.91
N ARG A 194 2.76 -9.68 -22.42
CA ARG A 194 3.00 -10.56 -21.26
C ARG A 194 2.27 -10.10 -20.00
N GLN A 195 2.12 -8.79 -19.78
CA GLN A 195 1.38 -8.26 -18.64
C GLN A 195 -0.13 -8.30 -18.87
N LEU A 196 -0.58 -8.11 -20.11
CA LEU A 196 -1.98 -8.32 -20.47
C LEU A 196 -2.40 -9.79 -20.25
N ASP A 197 -1.55 -10.75 -20.56
CA ASP A 197 -1.81 -12.18 -20.30
C ASP A 197 -1.82 -12.49 -18.81
N TRP A 198 -0.89 -11.90 -18.06
CA TRP A 198 -0.89 -11.99 -16.60
C TRP A 198 -2.18 -11.40 -16.01
N LEU A 199 -2.62 -10.21 -16.46
CA LEU A 199 -3.87 -9.58 -16.02
C LEU A 199 -5.08 -10.48 -16.31
N ARG A 200 -5.19 -11.07 -17.52
CA ARG A 200 -6.26 -12.01 -17.85
C ARG A 200 -6.29 -13.20 -16.89
N THR A 201 -5.12 -13.73 -16.56
CA THR A 201 -4.96 -14.86 -15.64
C THR A 201 -5.40 -14.50 -14.22
N GLU A 202 -4.93 -13.38 -13.67
CA GLU A 202 -5.30 -12.92 -12.32
C GLU A 202 -6.79 -12.58 -12.22
N LEU A 203 -7.35 -11.91 -13.22
CA LEU A 203 -8.77 -11.58 -13.26
C LEU A 203 -9.65 -12.82 -13.37
N ALA A 204 -9.25 -13.83 -14.15
CA ALA A 204 -9.98 -15.10 -14.23
C ALA A 204 -10.00 -15.84 -12.89
N ARG A 205 -8.87 -15.83 -12.15
CA ARG A 205 -8.77 -16.40 -10.80
C ARG A 205 -9.65 -15.68 -9.78
N ALA A 206 -9.85 -14.38 -9.96
CA ALA A 206 -10.56 -13.48 -9.07
C ALA A 206 -11.93 -13.03 -9.60
N ALA A 207 -12.62 -13.86 -10.39
CA ALA A 207 -13.83 -13.47 -11.14
C ALA A 207 -14.98 -12.90 -10.27
N ARG A 208 -14.99 -13.17 -8.97
CA ARG A 208 -16.02 -12.68 -8.02
C ARG A 208 -15.42 -11.76 -6.94
N THR A 209 -14.19 -11.30 -7.11
CA THR A 209 -13.51 -10.43 -6.16
C THR A 209 -13.48 -9.00 -6.69
N PRO A 210 -14.05 -8.01 -5.98
CA PRO A 210 -13.97 -6.61 -6.40
C PRO A 210 -12.51 -6.21 -6.62
N THR A 211 -12.20 -5.75 -7.84
CA THR A 211 -10.82 -5.55 -8.27
C THR A 211 -10.54 -4.08 -8.60
N ILE A 212 -9.38 -3.62 -8.16
CA ILE A 212 -8.82 -2.29 -8.37
C ILE A 212 -7.54 -2.45 -9.17
N ILE A 213 -7.43 -1.79 -10.32
CA ILE A 213 -6.20 -1.77 -11.11
C ILE A 213 -5.45 -0.47 -10.84
N VAL A 214 -4.16 -0.59 -10.56
CA VAL A 214 -3.21 0.51 -10.42
C VAL A 214 -2.30 0.48 -11.64
N PHE A 215 -2.40 1.50 -12.48
CA PHE A 215 -1.59 1.68 -13.67
C PHE A 215 -1.31 3.15 -13.93
N HIS A 216 -0.11 3.51 -14.37
CA HIS A 216 0.28 4.89 -14.55
C HIS A 216 -0.61 5.67 -15.53
N GLY A 217 -0.96 5.08 -16.68
CA GLY A 217 -1.79 5.71 -17.70
C GLY A 217 -3.28 5.72 -17.35
N PRO A 218 -4.01 6.84 -17.55
CA PRO A 218 -5.45 6.90 -17.38
C PRO A 218 -6.19 6.19 -18.51
N LEU A 219 -7.44 5.80 -18.26
CA LEU A 219 -8.35 5.29 -19.27
C LEU A 219 -8.76 6.40 -20.23
N LYS A 220 -8.83 6.08 -21.54
CA LYS A 220 -9.19 7.03 -22.59
C LYS A 220 -10.61 7.60 -22.38
N GLY A 221 -10.76 8.91 -22.51
CA GLY A 221 -12.06 9.57 -22.40
C GLY A 221 -12.53 9.88 -20.99
N THR A 222 -11.70 9.61 -19.96
CA THR A 222 -12.06 9.88 -18.55
C THR A 222 -11.66 11.26 -18.06
N GLN A 223 -11.25 12.17 -18.96
CA GLN A 223 -10.88 13.55 -18.67
C GLN A 223 -11.37 14.51 -19.76
N HIS A 224 -11.77 15.72 -19.35
CA HIS A 224 -11.90 16.84 -20.28
C HIS A 224 -10.50 17.30 -20.74
N PRO A 225 -10.36 17.78 -21.97
CA PRO A 225 -9.06 18.18 -22.55
C PRO A 225 -8.59 19.52 -21.96
N PHE A 226 -8.08 19.55 -20.71
CA PHE A 226 -7.50 20.74 -20.10
C PHE A 226 -6.06 21.02 -20.54
N LYS A 227 -5.41 20.05 -21.19
CA LYS A 227 -4.14 20.19 -21.93
C LYS A 227 -4.31 19.52 -23.28
N ARG A 228 -3.59 20.02 -24.31
CA ARG A 228 -3.73 19.55 -25.70
C ARG A 228 -3.40 18.06 -25.91
N TYR A 229 -2.66 17.43 -25.01
CA TYR A 229 -2.27 16.02 -25.09
C TYR A 229 -3.27 15.07 -24.39
N ILE A 230 -4.20 15.58 -23.61
CA ILE A 230 -5.20 14.75 -22.91
C ILE A 230 -6.00 13.92 -23.90
N ASN A 231 -6.22 12.66 -23.59
CA ASN A 231 -6.88 11.65 -24.43
C ASN A 231 -6.15 11.32 -25.75
N LYS A 232 -4.89 11.77 -25.93
CA LYS A 232 -4.06 11.35 -27.06
C LYS A 232 -3.40 9.99 -26.77
N PRO A 233 -2.93 9.23 -27.80
CA PRO A 233 -2.37 7.89 -27.60
C PRO A 233 -1.24 7.82 -26.55
N HIS A 234 -0.37 8.82 -26.50
CA HIS A 234 0.74 8.87 -25.57
C HIS A 234 0.35 9.26 -24.13
N SER A 235 -0.91 9.64 -23.90
CA SER A 235 -1.40 10.08 -22.59
C SER A 235 -2.45 9.17 -21.96
N VAL A 236 -2.79 8.06 -22.60
CA VAL A 236 -3.79 7.09 -22.10
C VAL A 236 -3.24 5.67 -22.14
N ALA A 237 -3.75 4.81 -21.28
CA ALA A 237 -3.37 3.40 -21.22
C ALA A 237 -3.45 2.73 -22.60
N GLN A 238 -2.36 2.09 -23.01
CA GLN A 238 -2.19 1.44 -24.31
C GLN A 238 -1.89 -0.06 -24.16
N PRO A 239 -2.27 -0.90 -25.15
CA PRO A 239 -3.15 -0.61 -26.29
C PRO A 239 -4.61 -0.38 -25.85
N VAL A 240 -5.24 0.69 -26.35
CA VAL A 240 -6.61 1.07 -25.92
C VAL A 240 -7.61 -0.08 -26.12
N GLU A 241 -7.58 -0.72 -27.28
CA GLU A 241 -8.51 -1.79 -27.64
C GLU A 241 -8.33 -3.02 -26.75
N ALA A 242 -7.10 -3.38 -26.38
CA ALA A 242 -6.80 -4.50 -25.48
C ALA A 242 -7.28 -4.20 -24.06
N VAL A 243 -7.05 -2.98 -23.57
CA VAL A 243 -7.53 -2.52 -22.25
C VAL A 243 -9.06 -2.52 -22.22
N GLN A 244 -9.71 -2.01 -23.27
CA GLN A 244 -11.17 -2.00 -23.39
C GLN A 244 -11.75 -3.42 -23.38
N ALA A 245 -11.20 -4.33 -24.19
CA ALA A 245 -11.62 -5.73 -24.22
C ALA A 245 -11.42 -6.42 -22.87
N LEU A 246 -10.28 -6.17 -22.20
CA LEU A 246 -9.99 -6.70 -20.86
C LEU A 246 -11.05 -6.23 -19.85
N LEU A 247 -11.35 -4.95 -19.82
CA LEU A 247 -12.33 -4.38 -18.88
C LEU A 247 -13.75 -4.89 -19.20
N ALA A 248 -14.13 -4.99 -20.46
CA ALA A 248 -15.44 -5.50 -20.87
C ALA A 248 -15.65 -6.96 -20.44
N ALA A 249 -14.61 -7.80 -20.52
CA ALA A 249 -14.66 -9.21 -20.13
C ALA A 249 -14.62 -9.41 -18.60
N ASN A 250 -14.28 -8.38 -17.80
CA ASN A 250 -14.01 -8.51 -16.37
C ASN A 250 -14.83 -7.50 -15.53
N PRO A 251 -16.13 -7.76 -15.31
CA PRO A 251 -17.02 -6.85 -14.60
C PRO A 251 -16.66 -6.62 -13.14
N GLN A 252 -15.82 -7.46 -12.52
CA GLN A 252 -15.29 -7.28 -11.17
C GLN A 252 -14.31 -6.10 -11.06
N VAL A 253 -13.74 -5.61 -12.16
CA VAL A 253 -12.92 -4.40 -12.16
C VAL A 253 -13.84 -3.18 -12.12
N PHE A 254 -13.76 -2.38 -11.06
CA PHE A 254 -14.61 -1.22 -10.85
C PHE A 254 -13.84 0.08 -10.58
N LEU A 255 -12.55 -0.03 -10.26
CA LEU A 255 -11.66 1.10 -10.04
C LEU A 255 -10.38 0.97 -10.87
N TRP A 256 -9.95 2.10 -11.45
CA TRP A 256 -8.66 2.29 -12.12
C TRP A 256 -7.97 3.50 -11.48
N ILE A 257 -6.76 3.33 -11.00
CA ILE A 257 -5.98 4.39 -10.35
C ILE A 257 -4.86 4.79 -11.28
N SER A 258 -4.80 6.07 -11.65
CA SER A 258 -3.80 6.58 -12.61
C SER A 258 -3.14 7.89 -12.18
N GLY A 259 -1.96 8.15 -12.77
CA GLY A 259 -1.20 9.38 -12.72
C GLY A 259 -1.05 10.01 -14.11
N HIS A 260 0.19 10.26 -14.54
CA HIS A 260 0.66 10.65 -15.88
C HIS A 260 0.17 12.01 -16.39
N THR A 261 -1.10 12.30 -16.32
CA THR A 261 -1.67 13.56 -16.82
C THR A 261 -1.51 14.73 -15.85
N HIS A 262 -0.98 14.45 -14.65
CA HIS A 262 -0.75 15.46 -13.61
C HIS A 262 -2.00 16.30 -13.36
N THR A 263 -3.16 15.68 -13.18
CA THR A 263 -4.44 16.36 -13.01
C THR A 263 -4.52 17.00 -11.63
N PRO A 264 -4.46 18.34 -11.51
CA PRO A 264 -4.55 18.97 -10.21
C PRO A 264 -5.96 18.84 -9.62
N ALA A 265 -6.06 18.84 -8.29
CA ALA A 265 -7.34 18.72 -7.61
C ALA A 265 -8.30 19.90 -7.88
N THR A 266 -7.78 21.00 -8.43
CA THR A 266 -8.54 22.17 -8.88
C THR A 266 -9.08 22.04 -10.30
N GLU A 267 -8.71 20.95 -11.03
CA GLU A 267 -9.16 20.74 -12.40
C GLU A 267 -10.57 20.15 -12.41
N ALA A 268 -11.41 20.64 -13.31
CA ALA A 268 -12.81 20.21 -13.41
C ALA A 268 -12.98 18.69 -13.68
N SER A 269 -11.97 18.06 -14.29
CA SER A 269 -11.96 16.61 -14.49
C SER A 269 -11.58 15.78 -13.26
N TYR A 270 -11.07 16.39 -12.18
CA TYR A 270 -10.42 15.63 -11.10
C TYR A 270 -11.38 14.70 -10.34
N ALA A 271 -12.55 15.20 -9.98
CA ALA A 271 -13.58 14.43 -9.27
C ALA A 271 -14.94 14.59 -9.96
N SER A 272 -14.99 14.21 -11.25
CA SER A 272 -16.07 14.51 -12.16
C SER A 272 -16.78 13.23 -12.66
N PRO A 273 -18.04 13.29 -13.05
CA PRO A 273 -18.74 12.18 -13.69
C PRO A 273 -18.05 11.62 -14.95
N ILE A 274 -17.25 12.44 -15.67
CA ILE A 274 -16.46 11.99 -16.83
C ILE A 274 -15.45 10.90 -16.47
N ASN A 275 -15.06 10.79 -15.19
CA ASN A 275 -14.13 9.76 -14.73
C ASN A 275 -14.71 8.35 -14.78
N LEU A 276 -16.00 8.20 -15.05
CA LEU A 276 -16.65 6.90 -15.16
C LEU A 276 -16.51 6.34 -16.60
N TYR A 277 -15.52 5.46 -16.76
CA TYR A 277 -15.26 4.78 -18.03
C TYR A 277 -16.34 3.73 -18.31
N ASP A 278 -16.94 3.78 -19.50
CA ASP A 278 -17.98 2.87 -19.96
C ASP A 278 -19.11 2.65 -18.93
N GLY A 279 -19.48 3.74 -18.23
CA GLY A 279 -20.52 3.74 -17.20
C GLY A 279 -20.24 2.85 -15.97
N ARG A 280 -19.03 2.28 -15.83
CA ARG A 280 -18.76 1.21 -14.87
C ARG A 280 -17.44 1.34 -14.09
N VAL A 281 -16.33 1.63 -14.74
CA VAL A 281 -15.01 1.69 -14.09
C VAL A 281 -14.67 3.14 -13.74
N ALA A 282 -14.60 3.46 -12.47
CA ALA A 282 -14.19 4.80 -12.04
C ALA A 282 -12.66 4.97 -12.15
N ASN A 283 -12.19 5.91 -12.97
CA ASN A 283 -10.78 6.26 -13.04
C ASN A 283 -10.46 7.34 -12.01
N ILE A 284 -9.63 7.02 -11.02
CA ILE A 284 -9.13 7.97 -10.03
C ILE A 284 -7.85 8.60 -10.56
N HIS A 285 -7.96 9.85 -11.01
CA HIS A 285 -6.82 10.65 -11.43
C HIS A 285 -6.07 11.20 -10.22
N ASN A 286 -4.75 11.22 -10.30
CA ASN A 286 -3.90 11.72 -9.24
C ASN A 286 -3.05 12.91 -9.73
N THR A 287 -2.73 13.81 -8.79
CA THR A 287 -1.86 14.94 -9.09
C THR A 287 -0.40 14.50 -8.98
N ASP A 288 0.47 15.22 -9.67
CA ASP A 288 1.92 15.05 -9.52
C ASP A 288 2.45 15.71 -8.24
N MET A 289 3.64 15.29 -7.82
CA MET A 289 4.37 15.90 -6.70
C MET A 289 5.39 16.95 -7.14
N LYS A 290 5.36 17.42 -8.40
CA LYS A 290 6.20 18.52 -8.93
C LYS A 290 5.64 19.92 -8.61
N ARG A 291 4.81 20.05 -7.57
CA ARG A 291 4.08 21.28 -7.21
C ARG A 291 4.36 21.71 -5.79
N GLU A 292 4.18 22.98 -5.50
CA GLU A 292 4.16 23.49 -4.12
C GLU A 292 2.94 23.00 -3.35
N THR A 293 1.78 22.92 -4.01
CA THR A 293 0.56 22.35 -3.45
C THR A 293 0.40 20.95 -3.97
N ILE A 294 0.59 19.97 -3.11
CA ILE A 294 0.44 18.55 -3.43
C ILE A 294 -0.86 18.04 -2.80
N TRP A 295 -1.64 17.30 -3.59
CA TRP A 295 -2.82 16.58 -3.12
C TRP A 295 -2.57 15.07 -3.23
N THR A 296 -3.05 14.33 -2.25
CA THR A 296 -3.06 12.86 -2.29
C THR A 296 -4.48 12.35 -2.13
N ASN A 297 -4.80 11.25 -2.80
CA ASN A 297 -6.04 10.53 -2.56
C ASN A 297 -5.84 9.46 -1.49
N SER A 298 -6.82 9.25 -0.62
CA SER A 298 -6.94 8.11 0.27
C SER A 298 -8.17 7.30 -0.09
N LEU A 299 -8.02 6.01 -0.30
CA LEU A 299 -9.11 5.06 -0.47
C LEU A 299 -9.44 4.46 0.89
N LEU A 300 -10.63 4.70 1.40
CA LEU A 300 -11.17 4.04 2.60
C LEU A 300 -12.00 2.85 2.13
N LEU A 301 -11.46 1.67 2.28
CA LEU A 301 -12.01 0.40 1.78
C LEU A 301 -12.95 -0.19 2.83
N TYR A 302 -14.24 0.09 2.70
CA TYR A 302 -15.31 -0.54 3.49
C TYR A 302 -15.73 -1.87 2.82
N PRO A 303 -16.43 -2.77 3.52
CA PRO A 303 -16.88 -4.02 2.92
C PRO A 303 -17.82 -3.86 1.70
N ASP A 304 -18.55 -2.74 1.62
CA ASP A 304 -19.62 -2.48 0.63
C ASP A 304 -19.35 -1.27 -0.29
N LYS A 305 -18.26 -0.52 -0.03
CA LYS A 305 -17.95 0.71 -0.77
C LYS A 305 -16.51 1.12 -0.59
N VAL A 306 -16.02 1.92 -1.51
CA VAL A 306 -14.76 2.67 -1.40
C VAL A 306 -15.11 4.16 -1.30
N VAL A 307 -14.63 4.82 -0.24
CA VAL A 307 -14.70 6.27 -0.12
C VAL A 307 -13.35 6.85 -0.49
N VAL A 308 -13.31 7.68 -1.53
CA VAL A 308 -12.10 8.37 -1.98
C VAL A 308 -12.09 9.76 -1.37
N LYS A 309 -11.09 10.06 -0.56
CA LYS A 309 -10.88 11.36 0.08
C LYS A 309 -9.60 12.01 -0.44
N THR A 310 -9.64 13.30 -0.69
CA THR A 310 -8.48 14.08 -1.15
C THR A 310 -7.94 14.93 -0.01
N TYR A 311 -6.62 14.90 0.21
CA TYR A 311 -5.93 15.70 1.22
C TYR A 311 -5.04 16.74 0.56
N ASN A 312 -5.15 18.00 0.96
CA ASN A 312 -4.28 19.10 0.54
C ASN A 312 -3.14 19.25 1.55
N HIS A 313 -1.92 18.88 1.17
CA HIS A 313 -0.77 18.89 2.07
C HIS A 313 -0.26 20.29 2.41
N ARG A 314 -0.50 21.28 1.54
CA ARG A 314 -0.14 22.69 1.84
C ARG A 314 -1.07 23.29 2.89
N GLN A 315 -2.37 22.99 2.79
CA GLN A 315 -3.37 23.48 3.74
C GLN A 315 -3.43 22.62 5.02
N GLY A 316 -2.92 21.38 4.98
CA GLY A 316 -3.03 20.44 6.09
C GLY A 316 -4.46 19.96 6.32
N ALA A 317 -5.30 19.85 5.26
CA ALA A 317 -6.72 19.60 5.39
C ALA A 317 -7.27 18.66 4.31
N TRP A 318 -8.30 17.88 4.68
CA TRP A 318 -9.14 17.13 3.75
C TRP A 318 -10.01 18.08 2.95
N GLN A 319 -10.33 17.70 1.71
CA GLN A 319 -11.18 18.45 0.78
C GLN A 319 -12.53 17.70 0.67
N PRO A 320 -13.53 17.99 1.51
CA PRO A 320 -14.79 17.24 1.54
C PRO A 320 -15.60 17.37 0.25
N GLU A 321 -15.45 18.46 -0.48
CA GLU A 321 -16.08 18.72 -1.78
C GLU A 321 -15.58 17.79 -2.89
N LEU A 322 -14.43 17.15 -2.69
CA LEU A 322 -13.83 16.19 -3.63
C LEU A 322 -14.07 14.74 -3.21
N GLU A 323 -14.84 14.49 -2.15
CA GLU A 323 -15.14 13.15 -1.69
C GLU A 323 -16.03 12.40 -2.69
N ARG A 324 -15.69 11.13 -2.96
CA ARG A 324 -16.42 10.26 -3.89
C ARG A 324 -16.70 8.93 -3.22
N VAL A 325 -17.91 8.42 -3.39
CA VAL A 325 -18.32 7.09 -2.93
C VAL A 325 -18.52 6.19 -4.14
N ILE A 326 -17.75 5.12 -4.21
CA ILE A 326 -17.76 4.17 -5.33
C ILE A 326 -18.14 2.80 -4.76
N ARG A 327 -19.13 2.16 -5.37
CA ARG A 327 -19.61 0.86 -4.92
C ARG A 327 -19.05 -0.23 -5.84
N PRO A 328 -18.45 -1.28 -5.27
CA PRO A 328 -18.04 -2.44 -6.07
C PRO A 328 -19.26 -3.17 -6.62
N PRO A 329 -19.10 -3.93 -7.71
CA PRO A 329 -20.13 -4.84 -8.18
C PRO A 329 -20.45 -5.90 -7.12
N ARG A 330 -21.70 -6.36 -7.11
CA ARG A 330 -22.16 -7.46 -6.24
C ARG A 330 -22.17 -8.75 -7.05
N PHE A 331 -21.65 -9.82 -6.48
CA PHE A 331 -21.57 -11.16 -7.10
C PHE A 331 -22.30 -12.23 -6.28
#